data_5a6e9da250e683096436674c40e16c68
#
_entry.id   5a6e9da250e683096436674c40e16c68
#
_cell.length_a   1.000
_cell.length_b   1.000
_cell.length_c   1.000
_cell.angle_alpha   90.00
_cell.angle_beta   90.00
_cell.angle_gamma   90.00
#
_symmetry.space_group_name_H-M   'P 1'
#
loop_
_entity.id
_entity.type
_entity.pdbx_description
1 polymer ?
#
loop_
_entity_poly.entity_id
_entity_poly.type
_entity_poly.pdbx_seq_one_letter_code
_entity_poly.pdbx_strand_id
1 'polypeptide(L)'
;MTMNKSKLLEVNLRDFLEIRGEEKTHNLLDNFDSKYNEDVNYFLKTKAEEFGKRGLASTYLVFTKYKEKLEFLAYYSLAMKAVVIKSDANISKTLRKKINTYSNFEPKLKSYVMSCHLIGQLGKNYNANDESLISGSELLELACRKVRAAQEISGGKFVYLECENVKSLINFYEKNGFTKFGMRKLDKEETDLNGSYLVQLIRYLK
;
A
#
# COMPACT_ATOMS: atom_id res chain seq x y z
N MET A 1 16.33 -28.02 -7.40
CA MET A 1 15.50 -27.50 -8.51
C MET A 1 15.16 -26.06 -8.18
N THR A 2 15.86 -25.12 -8.77
CA THR A 2 15.53 -23.69 -8.66
C THR A 2 14.27 -23.45 -9.49
N MET A 3 13.13 -23.31 -8.81
CA MET A 3 11.90 -22.88 -9.47
C MET A 3 12.16 -21.53 -10.14
N ASN A 4 12.05 -21.51 -11.46
CA ASN A 4 12.13 -20.30 -12.25
C ASN A 4 10.96 -19.39 -11.77
N LYS A 5 11.27 -18.37 -10.95
CA LYS A 5 10.23 -17.46 -10.44
C LYS A 5 9.54 -16.81 -11.64
N SER A 6 8.26 -17.09 -11.79
CA SER A 6 7.43 -16.50 -12.83
C SER A 6 7.53 -14.98 -12.74
N LYS A 7 7.74 -14.32 -13.86
CA LYS A 7 7.87 -12.85 -13.92
C LYS A 7 6.56 -12.19 -13.50
N LEU A 8 6.60 -11.39 -12.42
CA LEU A 8 5.45 -10.58 -12.01
C LEU A 8 5.27 -9.39 -12.96
N LEU A 9 4.05 -9.16 -13.38
CA LEU A 9 3.63 -8.04 -14.23
C LEU A 9 2.74 -7.10 -13.42
N GLU A 10 3.12 -5.83 -13.37
CA GLU A 10 2.35 -4.77 -12.71
C GLU A 10 1.67 -3.91 -13.77
N VAL A 11 0.35 -3.82 -13.75
CA VAL A 11 -0.43 -3.02 -14.70
C VAL A 11 -1.25 -1.98 -13.94
N ASN A 12 -1.19 -0.71 -14.36
CA ASN A 12 -2.06 0.32 -13.80
C ASN A 12 -3.52 0.00 -14.15
N LEU A 13 -4.44 0.16 -13.21
CA LEU A 13 -5.86 -0.14 -13.41
C LEU A 13 -6.48 0.68 -14.56
N ARG A 14 -6.08 1.96 -14.71
CA ARG A 14 -6.56 2.79 -15.83
C ARG A 14 -6.12 2.23 -17.18
N ASP A 15 -4.83 1.89 -17.30
CA ASP A 15 -4.29 1.31 -18.52
C ASP A 15 -4.97 -0.04 -18.81
N PHE A 16 -5.26 -0.81 -17.77
CA PHE A 16 -5.96 -2.10 -17.91
C PHE A 16 -7.41 -1.91 -18.40
N LEU A 17 -8.13 -0.91 -17.86
CA LEU A 17 -9.47 -0.53 -18.32
C LEU A 17 -9.48 -0.10 -19.79
N GLU A 18 -8.51 0.73 -20.21
CA GLU A 18 -8.37 1.18 -21.59
C GLU A 18 -8.10 0.02 -22.56
N ILE A 19 -7.28 -0.96 -22.17
CA ILE A 19 -6.88 -2.09 -23.02
C ILE A 19 -7.95 -3.19 -23.07
N ARG A 20 -8.59 -3.49 -21.92
CA ARG A 20 -9.50 -4.64 -21.78
C ARG A 20 -10.98 -4.28 -21.84
N GLY A 21 -11.30 -3.01 -21.66
CA GLY A 21 -12.66 -2.50 -21.50
C GLY A 21 -13.23 -2.68 -20.09
N GLU A 22 -14.27 -1.91 -19.79
CA GLU A 22 -14.88 -1.85 -18.44
C GLU A 22 -15.45 -3.19 -18.01
N GLU A 23 -16.29 -3.83 -18.83
CA GLU A 23 -16.99 -5.08 -18.50
C GLU A 23 -16.01 -6.20 -18.08
N LYS A 24 -14.98 -6.44 -18.89
CA LYS A 24 -14.00 -7.50 -18.61
C LYS A 24 -13.15 -7.18 -17.39
N THR A 25 -12.88 -5.90 -17.16
CA THR A 25 -12.15 -5.45 -15.98
C THR A 25 -12.98 -5.63 -14.73
N HIS A 26 -14.23 -5.17 -14.71
CA HIS A 26 -15.13 -5.34 -13.56
C HIS A 26 -15.31 -6.83 -13.22
N ASN A 27 -15.57 -7.69 -14.21
CA ASN A 27 -15.64 -9.13 -14.00
C ASN A 27 -14.37 -9.73 -13.36
N LEU A 28 -13.19 -9.21 -13.71
CA LEU A 28 -11.92 -9.61 -13.08
C LEU A 28 -11.85 -9.15 -11.64
N LEU A 29 -12.20 -7.88 -11.36
CA LEU A 29 -12.16 -7.29 -10.02
C LEU A 29 -13.18 -7.92 -9.08
N ASP A 30 -14.37 -8.28 -9.57
CA ASP A 30 -15.42 -8.93 -8.79
C ASP A 30 -14.99 -10.31 -8.29
N ASN A 31 -14.17 -11.01 -9.05
CA ASN A 31 -13.59 -12.28 -8.65
C ASN A 31 -12.43 -12.18 -7.65
N PHE A 32 -11.98 -10.98 -7.29
CA PHE A 32 -10.95 -10.79 -6.28
C PHE A 32 -11.50 -11.06 -4.88
N ASP A 33 -10.73 -11.79 -4.06
CA ASP A 33 -11.02 -12.00 -2.65
C ASP A 33 -9.75 -11.92 -1.80
N SER A 34 -9.70 -10.94 -0.89
CA SER A 34 -8.63 -10.80 0.10
C SER A 34 -8.76 -11.75 1.27
N LYS A 35 -9.89 -12.44 1.43
CA LYS A 35 -10.23 -13.41 2.49
C LYS A 35 -10.26 -12.84 3.91
N TYR A 36 -9.33 -11.95 4.25
CA TYR A 36 -9.12 -11.50 5.64
C TYR A 36 -9.44 -10.03 5.88
N ASN A 37 -9.67 -9.24 4.83
CA ASN A 37 -9.91 -7.82 4.96
C ASN A 37 -10.94 -7.34 3.93
N GLU A 38 -12.13 -7.06 4.41
CA GLU A 38 -13.26 -6.65 3.58
C GLU A 38 -13.06 -5.24 3.00
N ASP A 39 -12.40 -4.33 3.71
CA ASP A 39 -12.07 -3.00 3.20
C ASP A 39 -11.21 -3.08 1.92
N VAL A 40 -10.28 -4.05 1.87
CA VAL A 40 -9.46 -4.31 0.68
C VAL A 40 -10.31 -4.77 -0.50
N ASN A 41 -11.30 -5.66 -0.27
CA ASN A 41 -12.25 -6.10 -1.29
C ASN A 41 -13.11 -4.94 -1.78
N TYR A 42 -13.70 -4.22 -0.82
CA TYR A 42 -14.60 -3.10 -1.09
C TYR A 42 -13.91 -2.00 -1.89
N PHE A 43 -12.72 -1.58 -1.46
CA PHE A 43 -11.96 -0.55 -2.18
C PHE A 43 -11.71 -0.93 -3.64
N LEU A 44 -11.22 -2.15 -3.90
CA LEU A 44 -10.87 -2.58 -5.25
C LEU A 44 -12.09 -2.59 -6.16
N LYS A 45 -13.21 -3.15 -5.68
CA LYS A 45 -14.43 -3.37 -6.46
C LYS A 45 -15.26 -2.10 -6.68
N THR A 46 -15.20 -1.15 -5.73
CA THR A 46 -16.13 -0.01 -5.75
C THR A 46 -15.47 1.36 -5.84
N LYS A 47 -14.22 1.52 -5.40
CA LYS A 47 -13.58 2.85 -5.29
C LYS A 47 -12.33 3.02 -6.13
N ALA A 48 -11.61 1.95 -6.44
CA ALA A 48 -10.30 2.05 -7.09
C ALA A 48 -10.34 2.78 -8.43
N GLU A 49 -11.35 2.54 -9.24
CA GLU A 49 -11.52 3.19 -10.54
C GLU A 49 -11.82 4.68 -10.39
N GLU A 50 -12.78 5.04 -9.54
CA GLU A 50 -13.13 6.44 -9.27
C GLU A 50 -11.93 7.22 -8.71
N PHE A 51 -11.19 6.63 -7.76
CA PHE A 51 -10.00 7.25 -7.19
C PHE A 51 -8.92 7.47 -8.24
N GLY A 52 -8.77 6.53 -9.18
CA GLY A 52 -7.87 6.68 -10.33
C GLY A 52 -8.29 7.80 -11.27
N LYS A 53 -9.59 7.86 -11.65
CA LYS A 53 -10.16 8.91 -12.50
C LYS A 53 -9.99 10.32 -11.88
N ARG A 54 -10.15 10.43 -10.58
CA ARG A 54 -10.01 11.70 -9.82
C ARG A 54 -8.56 12.06 -9.47
N GLY A 55 -7.59 11.18 -9.77
CA GLY A 55 -6.19 11.39 -9.40
C GLY A 55 -5.91 11.32 -7.88
N LEU A 56 -6.80 10.71 -7.10
CA LEU A 56 -6.64 10.54 -5.65
C LEU A 56 -5.71 9.39 -5.29
N ALA A 57 -5.73 8.32 -6.10
CA ALA A 57 -4.85 7.17 -5.95
C ALA A 57 -4.57 6.51 -7.30
N SER A 58 -3.46 5.78 -7.38
CA SER A 58 -3.11 4.92 -8.50
C SER A 58 -3.10 3.47 -8.05
N THR A 59 -3.97 2.64 -8.63
CA THR A 59 -4.09 1.22 -8.31
C THR A 59 -3.36 0.39 -9.36
N TYR A 60 -2.55 -0.57 -8.90
CA TYR A 60 -1.76 -1.48 -9.72
C TYR A 60 -2.21 -2.91 -9.49
N LEU A 61 -2.64 -3.57 -10.54
CA LEU A 61 -2.96 -5.00 -10.58
C LEU A 61 -1.67 -5.79 -10.82
N VAL A 62 -1.48 -6.88 -10.07
CA VAL A 62 -0.29 -7.74 -10.16
C VAL A 62 -0.67 -9.08 -10.74
N PHE A 63 -0.04 -9.45 -11.83
CA PHE A 63 -0.27 -10.69 -12.55
C PHE A 63 0.99 -11.53 -12.66
N THR A 64 0.81 -12.81 -12.98
CA THR A 64 1.87 -13.69 -13.47
C THR A 64 1.34 -14.61 -14.56
N LYS A 65 2.24 -15.20 -15.33
CA LYS A 65 1.88 -16.29 -16.24
C LYS A 65 1.96 -17.62 -15.47
N TYR A 66 0.82 -18.28 -15.35
CA TYR A 66 0.69 -19.57 -14.69
C TYR A 66 -0.04 -20.54 -15.62
N LYS A 67 0.59 -21.69 -15.92
CA LYS A 67 0.03 -22.71 -16.86
C LYS A 67 -0.53 -22.07 -18.15
N GLU A 68 0.28 -21.23 -18.81
CA GLU A 68 -0.03 -20.50 -20.05
C GLU A 68 -1.18 -19.47 -19.95
N LYS A 69 -1.74 -19.23 -18.79
CA LYS A 69 -2.77 -18.21 -18.54
C LYS A 69 -2.23 -17.07 -17.71
N LEU A 70 -2.81 -15.88 -17.89
CA LEU A 70 -2.53 -14.72 -17.05
C LEU A 70 -3.38 -14.83 -15.79
N GLU A 71 -2.69 -14.94 -14.63
CA GLU A 71 -3.30 -15.11 -13.32
C GLU A 71 -3.24 -13.81 -12.54
N PHE A 72 -4.37 -13.34 -12.01
CA PHE A 72 -4.47 -12.14 -11.17
C PHE A 72 -4.16 -12.50 -9.71
N LEU A 73 -3.00 -12.08 -9.21
CA LEU A 73 -2.46 -12.50 -7.91
C LEU A 73 -2.73 -11.54 -6.76
N ALA A 74 -2.72 -10.24 -7.05
CA ALA A 74 -2.73 -9.24 -6.00
C ALA A 74 -2.94 -7.84 -6.57
N TYR A 75 -3.19 -6.87 -5.69
CA TYR A 75 -3.13 -5.46 -6.05
C TYR A 75 -2.55 -4.61 -4.93
N TYR A 76 -2.13 -3.40 -5.26
CA TYR A 76 -1.82 -2.34 -4.31
C TYR A 76 -2.25 -0.98 -4.85
N SER A 77 -2.52 -0.04 -3.94
CA SER A 77 -2.89 1.33 -4.30
C SER A 77 -1.94 2.34 -3.66
N LEU A 78 -1.52 3.33 -4.45
CA LEU A 78 -0.60 4.39 -4.04
C LEU A 78 -1.29 5.75 -4.11
N ALA A 79 -1.03 6.57 -3.11
CA ALA A 79 -1.50 7.95 -3.04
C ALA A 79 -0.44 8.85 -2.40
N MET A 80 -0.75 10.14 -2.26
CA MET A 80 0.06 11.08 -1.47
C MET A 80 -0.67 11.42 -0.19
N LYS A 81 0.06 11.54 0.93
CA LYS A 81 -0.50 11.95 2.22
C LYS A 81 0.44 12.90 2.96
N ALA A 82 -0.12 13.96 3.53
CA ALA A 82 0.58 14.76 4.52
C ALA A 82 0.63 13.97 5.84
N VAL A 83 1.83 13.77 6.36
CA VAL A 83 2.09 13.02 7.60
C VAL A 83 2.64 13.96 8.65
N VAL A 84 2.07 13.88 9.87
CA VAL A 84 2.50 14.67 11.03
C VAL A 84 3.06 13.71 12.08
N ILE A 85 4.32 13.92 12.47
CA ILE A 85 5.00 13.10 13.46
C ILE A 85 5.39 13.99 14.64
N LYS A 86 4.87 13.70 15.83
CA LYS A 86 5.21 14.43 17.07
C LYS A 86 6.70 14.35 17.36
N SER A 87 7.27 15.45 17.84
CA SER A 87 8.69 15.52 18.18
C SER A 87 9.11 14.54 19.30
N ASP A 88 8.17 14.16 20.17
CA ASP A 88 8.33 13.18 21.25
C ASP A 88 7.91 11.75 20.88
N ALA A 89 7.55 11.49 19.59
CA ALA A 89 7.17 10.15 19.14
C ALA A 89 8.23 9.10 19.52
N ASN A 90 7.78 7.93 19.98
CA ASN A 90 8.68 6.83 20.37
C ASN A 90 9.26 6.12 19.15
N ILE A 91 10.33 6.69 18.62
CA ILE A 91 11.06 6.18 17.44
C ILE A 91 12.57 6.16 17.69
N SER A 92 13.30 5.33 16.96
CA SER A 92 14.76 5.26 17.10
C SER A 92 15.45 6.59 16.79
N LYS A 93 16.61 6.84 17.41
CA LYS A 93 17.44 8.03 17.14
C LYS A 93 17.80 8.16 15.66
N THR A 94 18.07 7.05 14.99
CA THR A 94 18.39 7.01 13.55
C THR A 94 17.21 7.46 12.68
N LEU A 95 16.00 6.97 12.96
CA LEU A 95 14.80 7.38 12.23
C LEU A 95 14.49 8.86 12.50
N ARG A 96 14.60 9.30 13.75
CA ARG A 96 14.42 10.71 14.12
C ARG A 96 15.35 11.64 13.36
N LYS A 97 16.65 11.27 13.24
CA LYS A 97 17.62 12.05 12.45
C LYS A 97 17.20 12.16 10.98
N LYS A 98 16.73 11.07 10.38
CA LYS A 98 16.23 11.09 8.98
C LYS A 98 14.98 11.97 8.85
N ILE A 99 14.01 11.83 9.76
CA ILE A 99 12.81 12.68 9.77
C ILE A 99 13.21 14.15 9.85
N ASN A 100 14.08 14.52 10.80
CA ASN A 100 14.56 15.88 10.93
C ASN A 100 15.27 16.42 9.67
N THR A 101 15.98 15.55 8.94
CA THR A 101 16.69 15.95 7.70
C THR A 101 15.74 16.16 6.52
N TYR A 102 14.66 15.38 6.43
CA TYR A 102 13.81 15.30 5.22
C TYR A 102 12.37 15.78 5.45
N SER A 103 12.12 16.51 6.53
CA SER A 103 10.81 17.09 6.83
C SER A 103 10.95 18.50 7.40
N ASN A 104 9.84 19.22 7.49
CA ASN A 104 9.78 20.54 8.11
C ASN A 104 9.30 20.41 9.56
N PHE A 105 10.04 21.01 10.49
CA PHE A 105 9.58 21.13 11.85
C PHE A 105 8.61 22.33 12.00
N GLU A 106 7.41 22.06 12.49
CA GLU A 106 6.40 23.09 12.78
C GLU A 106 6.33 23.36 14.29
N PRO A 107 6.90 24.49 14.76
CA PRO A 107 7.00 24.77 16.19
C PRO A 107 5.65 24.83 16.92
N LYS A 108 4.61 25.38 16.27
CA LYS A 108 3.27 25.49 16.87
C LYS A 108 2.64 24.12 17.13
N LEU A 109 2.90 23.15 16.26
CA LEU A 109 2.41 21.79 16.40
C LEU A 109 3.36 20.90 17.21
N LYS A 110 4.57 21.38 17.51
CA LYS A 110 5.68 20.58 18.08
C LYS A 110 5.87 19.27 17.32
N SER A 111 5.80 19.33 15.99
CA SER A 111 5.74 18.16 15.12
C SER A 111 6.52 18.38 13.83
N TYR A 112 6.96 17.29 13.25
CA TYR A 112 7.50 17.25 11.90
C TYR A 112 6.37 17.02 10.91
N VAL A 113 6.35 17.80 9.83
CA VAL A 113 5.34 17.72 8.75
C VAL A 113 6.05 17.37 7.45
N MET A 114 5.54 16.37 6.74
CA MET A 114 6.10 15.94 5.47
C MET A 114 5.04 15.36 4.54
N SER A 115 5.27 15.46 3.23
CA SER A 115 4.51 14.71 2.23
C SER A 115 5.13 13.32 2.07
N CYS A 116 4.31 12.28 2.18
CA CYS A 116 4.72 10.90 2.02
C CYS A 116 3.94 10.23 0.90
N HIS A 117 4.58 9.31 0.18
CA HIS A 117 3.85 8.34 -0.61
C HIS A 117 3.15 7.37 0.34
N LEU A 118 1.84 7.19 0.14
CA LEU A 118 0.99 6.30 0.91
C LEU A 118 0.79 5.00 0.13
N ILE A 119 1.03 3.86 0.77
CA ILE A 119 0.45 2.58 0.35
C ILE A 119 -0.91 2.50 1.04
N GLY A 120 -1.97 2.85 0.30
CA GLY A 120 -3.33 2.93 0.85
C GLY A 120 -4.00 1.58 0.95
N GLN A 121 -3.73 0.69 -0.03
CA GLN A 121 -4.25 -0.66 -0.08
C GLN A 121 -3.17 -1.65 -0.49
N LEU A 122 -3.23 -2.87 0.06
CA LEU A 122 -2.32 -3.96 -0.26
C LEU A 122 -3.06 -5.29 -0.06
N GLY A 123 -3.41 -5.99 -1.14
CA GLY A 123 -4.22 -7.19 -1.06
C GLY A 123 -3.76 -8.31 -1.98
N LYS A 124 -3.66 -9.53 -1.43
CA LYS A 124 -3.51 -10.77 -2.21
C LYS A 124 -4.86 -11.29 -2.63
N ASN A 125 -4.92 -11.90 -3.80
CA ASN A 125 -6.10 -12.60 -4.28
C ASN A 125 -6.07 -14.07 -3.84
N TYR A 126 -6.95 -14.45 -2.95
CA TYR A 126 -7.08 -15.83 -2.47
C TYR A 126 -7.97 -16.70 -3.37
N ASN A 127 -8.61 -16.12 -4.38
CA ASN A 127 -9.27 -16.85 -5.47
C ASN A 127 -8.32 -17.20 -6.62
N ALA A 128 -7.04 -16.81 -6.53
CA ALA A 128 -6.02 -17.23 -7.47
C ALA A 128 -5.77 -18.76 -7.37
N ASN A 129 -5.43 -19.39 -8.51
CA ASN A 129 -5.22 -20.85 -8.58
C ASN A 129 -4.09 -21.37 -7.68
N ASP A 130 -3.14 -20.50 -7.30
CA ASP A 130 -2.04 -20.83 -6.40
C ASP A 130 -1.62 -19.60 -5.59
N GLU A 131 -1.98 -19.60 -4.32
CA GLU A 131 -1.66 -18.51 -3.37
C GLU A 131 -0.15 -18.33 -3.13
N SER A 132 0.67 -19.34 -3.44
CA SER A 132 2.12 -19.31 -3.23
C SER A 132 2.88 -18.51 -4.28
N LEU A 133 2.23 -18.13 -5.41
CA LEU A 133 2.85 -17.40 -6.52
C LEU A 133 3.33 -16.00 -6.13
N ILE A 134 2.78 -15.43 -5.07
CA ILE A 134 3.25 -14.17 -4.49
C ILE A 134 3.09 -14.18 -2.96
N SER A 135 4.13 -13.80 -2.25
CA SER A 135 4.05 -13.54 -0.81
C SER A 135 3.64 -12.10 -0.52
N GLY A 136 3.11 -11.85 0.69
CA GLY A 136 2.80 -10.49 1.14
C GLY A 136 4.04 -9.57 1.14
N SER A 137 5.22 -10.10 1.50
CA SER A 137 6.47 -9.33 1.47
C SER A 137 6.92 -8.97 0.05
N GLU A 138 6.73 -9.86 -0.93
CA GLU A 138 7.01 -9.56 -2.33
C GLU A 138 6.04 -8.50 -2.86
N LEU A 139 4.75 -8.59 -2.55
CA LEU A 139 3.77 -7.58 -2.93
C LEU A 139 4.11 -6.21 -2.33
N LEU A 140 4.47 -6.16 -1.04
CA LEU A 140 4.87 -4.93 -0.38
C LEU A 140 6.15 -4.32 -0.99
N GLU A 141 7.12 -5.16 -1.39
CA GLU A 141 8.33 -4.68 -2.06
C GLU A 141 8.05 -4.19 -3.49
N LEU A 142 7.07 -4.77 -4.22
CA LEU A 142 6.59 -4.21 -5.50
C LEU A 142 6.07 -2.79 -5.29
N ALA A 143 5.19 -2.57 -4.32
CA ALA A 143 4.67 -1.25 -3.98
C ALA A 143 5.80 -0.27 -3.58
N CYS A 144 6.75 -0.71 -2.75
CA CYS A 144 7.91 0.11 -2.36
C CYS A 144 8.82 0.46 -3.55
N ARG A 145 9.03 -0.45 -4.51
CA ARG A 145 9.77 -0.15 -5.75
C ARG A 145 9.08 0.91 -6.59
N LYS A 146 7.75 0.81 -6.72
CA LYS A 146 6.97 1.80 -7.45
C LYS A 146 7.04 3.17 -6.77
N VAL A 147 7.01 3.21 -5.43
CA VAL A 147 7.23 4.43 -4.66
C VAL A 147 8.63 5.00 -4.90
N ARG A 148 9.70 4.18 -4.91
CA ARG A 148 11.06 4.68 -5.22
C ARG A 148 11.13 5.34 -6.59
N ALA A 149 10.56 4.71 -7.61
CA ALA A 149 10.50 5.30 -8.95
C ALA A 149 9.74 6.64 -8.96
N ALA A 150 8.63 6.76 -8.21
CA ALA A 150 7.91 8.01 -8.06
C ALA A 150 8.74 9.07 -7.31
N GLN A 151 9.51 8.68 -6.30
CA GLN A 151 10.41 9.56 -5.55
C GLN A 151 11.56 10.10 -6.38
N GLU A 152 12.03 9.37 -7.38
CA GLU A 152 13.03 9.85 -8.34
C GLU A 152 12.49 10.99 -9.20
N ILE A 153 11.18 11.01 -9.45
CA ILE A 153 10.51 12.04 -10.26
C ILE A 153 10.05 13.22 -9.40
N SER A 154 9.40 12.95 -8.25
CA SER A 154 8.70 13.96 -7.45
C SER A 154 9.36 14.30 -6.12
N GLY A 155 10.45 13.62 -5.78
CA GLY A 155 11.10 13.76 -4.47
C GLY A 155 10.42 12.94 -3.37
N GLY A 156 10.80 13.21 -2.11
CA GLY A 156 10.38 12.44 -0.95
C GLY A 156 11.41 11.35 -0.60
N LYS A 157 11.33 10.85 0.63
CA LYS A 157 12.24 9.80 1.14
C LYS A 157 11.53 8.76 1.98
N PHE A 158 10.25 8.97 2.24
CA PHE A 158 9.47 8.08 3.09
C PHE A 158 8.27 7.50 2.35
N VAL A 159 7.96 6.27 2.69
CA VAL A 159 6.69 5.62 2.41
C VAL A 159 5.94 5.43 3.72
N TYR A 160 4.67 5.67 3.69
CA TYR A 160 3.75 5.62 4.80
C TYR A 160 2.63 4.62 4.54
N LEU A 161 2.14 3.98 5.59
CA LEU A 161 0.93 3.19 5.56
C LEU A 161 0.23 3.19 6.92
N GLU A 162 -1.02 2.81 6.92
CA GLU A 162 -1.84 2.58 8.10
C GLU A 162 -2.36 1.15 8.10
N CYS A 163 -2.50 0.56 9.27
CA CYS A 163 -3.11 -0.75 9.41
C CYS A 163 -3.90 -0.89 10.70
N GLU A 164 -4.79 -1.86 10.74
CA GLU A 164 -5.50 -2.24 11.96
C GLU A 164 -4.51 -2.60 13.09
N ASN A 165 -4.93 -2.37 14.33
CA ASN A 165 -4.10 -2.64 15.51
C ASN A 165 -4.07 -4.15 15.83
N VAL A 166 -3.65 -4.95 14.87
CA VAL A 166 -3.50 -6.41 14.97
C VAL A 166 -2.02 -6.76 15.02
N LYS A 167 -1.60 -7.48 16.06
CA LYS A 167 -0.19 -7.79 16.34
C LYS A 167 0.53 -8.49 15.16
N SER A 168 -0.13 -9.43 14.50
CA SER A 168 0.45 -10.16 13.35
C SER A 168 0.71 -9.22 12.17
N LEU A 169 -0.20 -8.28 11.92
CA LEU A 169 -0.09 -7.30 10.84
C LEU A 169 1.01 -6.26 11.11
N ILE A 170 1.07 -5.76 12.34
CA ILE A 170 2.16 -4.85 12.77
C ILE A 170 3.52 -5.53 12.62
N ASN A 171 3.65 -6.76 13.14
CA ASN A 171 4.89 -7.55 13.04
C ASN A 171 5.29 -7.81 11.56
N PHE A 172 4.31 -8.03 10.68
CA PHE A 172 4.57 -8.19 9.25
C PHE A 172 5.23 -6.93 8.66
N TYR A 173 4.67 -5.75 8.92
CA TYR A 173 5.24 -4.50 8.42
C TYR A 173 6.60 -4.18 9.05
N GLU A 174 6.77 -4.43 10.36
CA GLU A 174 8.06 -4.20 11.04
C GLU A 174 9.15 -5.11 10.49
N LYS A 175 8.88 -6.39 10.23
CA LYS A 175 9.80 -7.32 9.55
C LYS A 175 10.18 -6.86 8.15
N ASN A 176 9.31 -6.10 7.50
CA ASN A 176 9.55 -5.49 6.18
C ASN A 176 10.12 -4.05 6.27
N GLY A 177 10.70 -3.66 7.41
CA GLY A 177 11.45 -2.42 7.59
C GLY A 177 10.63 -1.16 7.86
N PHE A 178 9.34 -1.31 8.12
CA PHE A 178 8.51 -0.21 8.61
C PHE A 178 8.71 -0.01 10.11
N THR A 179 8.47 1.19 10.59
CA THR A 179 8.53 1.55 12.01
C THR A 179 7.21 2.18 12.42
N LYS A 180 6.58 1.64 13.46
CA LYS A 180 5.42 2.25 14.10
C LYS A 180 5.86 3.56 14.77
N PHE A 181 5.12 4.65 14.54
CA PHE A 181 5.41 5.94 15.16
C PHE A 181 4.21 6.59 15.83
N GLY A 182 3.01 6.11 15.57
CA GLY A 182 1.81 6.69 16.11
C GLY A 182 0.57 5.83 15.91
N MET A 183 -0.55 6.39 16.32
CA MET A 183 -1.89 5.87 16.05
C MET A 183 -2.79 7.06 15.74
N ARG A 184 -3.73 6.90 14.83
CA ARG A 184 -4.82 7.85 14.60
C ARG A 184 -6.18 7.22 14.85
N LYS A 185 -7.12 8.03 15.25
CA LYS A 185 -8.52 7.61 15.34
C LYS A 185 -9.07 7.39 13.92
N LEU A 186 -9.94 6.41 13.75
CA LEU A 186 -10.71 6.22 12.52
C LEU A 186 -11.57 7.44 12.24
N ASP A 187 -11.66 7.84 10.98
CA ASP A 187 -12.60 8.84 10.52
C ASP A 187 -14.01 8.24 10.48
N LYS A 188 -15.03 9.07 10.53
CA LYS A 188 -16.43 8.63 10.57
C LYS A 188 -16.87 7.80 9.36
N GLU A 189 -16.16 7.97 8.25
CA GLU A 189 -16.43 7.30 6.98
C GLU A 189 -15.69 5.96 6.84
N GLU A 190 -14.80 5.64 7.76
CA GLU A 190 -14.04 4.37 7.80
C GLU A 190 -14.80 3.32 8.63
N THR A 191 -15.96 2.92 8.15
CA THR A 191 -16.89 2.02 8.89
C THR A 191 -16.56 0.54 8.74
N ASP A 192 -15.78 0.18 7.72
CA ASP A 192 -15.50 -1.21 7.36
C ASP A 192 -14.21 -1.76 8.01
N LEU A 193 -13.56 -0.94 8.86
CA LEU A 193 -12.36 -1.29 9.60
C LEU A 193 -12.67 -1.67 11.05
N ASN A 194 -12.01 -2.70 11.55
CA ASN A 194 -12.17 -3.14 12.92
C ASN A 194 -11.41 -2.25 13.91
N GLY A 195 -12.07 -1.87 15.00
CA GLY A 195 -11.49 -1.08 16.07
C GLY A 195 -11.77 0.42 15.99
N SER A 196 -11.08 1.21 16.80
CA SER A 196 -11.26 2.66 16.87
C SER A 196 -10.03 3.45 16.39
N TYR A 197 -8.92 2.78 16.13
CA TYR A 197 -7.63 3.38 15.79
C TYR A 197 -6.89 2.56 14.76
N LEU A 198 -6.22 3.25 13.82
CA LEU A 198 -5.21 2.69 12.94
C LEU A 198 -3.80 2.95 13.47
N VAL A 199 -2.94 1.98 13.31
CA VAL A 199 -1.50 2.09 13.58
C VAL A 199 -0.83 2.74 12.39
N GLN A 200 -0.03 3.76 12.66
CA GLN A 200 0.71 4.52 11.66
C GLN A 200 2.14 4.02 11.58
N LEU A 201 2.56 3.61 10.38
CA LEU A 201 3.89 3.08 10.12
C LEU A 201 4.59 3.84 8.98
N ILE A 202 5.90 3.99 9.11
CA ILE A 202 6.73 4.70 8.13
C ILE A 202 8.01 3.92 7.84
N ARG A 203 8.46 3.95 6.59
CA ARG A 203 9.74 3.38 6.16
C ARG A 203 10.51 4.42 5.36
N TYR A 204 11.78 4.61 5.70
CA TYR A 204 12.72 5.37 4.87
C TYR A 204 13.14 4.51 3.68
N LEU A 205 12.96 5.02 2.48
CA LEU A 205 13.45 4.39 1.24
C LEU A 205 14.76 5.09 0.81
N LYS A 206 15.76 4.28 0.48
CA LYS A 206 17.06 4.74 -0.05
C LYS A 206 16.99 4.86 -1.57
#